data_0e761bcbefbf00fcf9d4cd3e4f3d3f93
#
_entry.id   0e761bcbefbf00fcf9d4cd3e4f3d3f93
#
_cell.length_a   1.000
_cell.length_b   1.000
_cell.length_c   1.000
_cell.angle_alpha   90.00
_cell.angle_beta   90.00
_cell.angle_gamma   90.00
#
_symmetry.space_group_name_H-M   'P 1'
#
loop_
_entity.id
_entity.type
_entity.pdbx_description
1 polymer ?
#
loop_
_entity_poly.entity_id
_entity_poly.type
_entity_poly.pdbx_seq_one_letter_code
_entity_poly.pdbx_strand_id
1 'polypeptide(L)'
;MIKKRIVWKSGADRGVLERMSNLGKLLLIAICLVVTGQPDLRLQAEDPQVSDDSLWLTFRGEDGPGKGRHLVFIAADQEYRSEHALPMLAKMLSKHHGFDCTVLFAVNAEDQVDPTQKIRWEDKSVTHRIPGLEKLDQCDLMILFSRLITLEPRQFEVFYRYLDSGKPIVGIRTANHGFIGFDYKKAGKKIDFGEDVLGGAFRSHHGRWQQDSTRGIIVEENKSHPILSGVKDIWGTSDVYRTFNEGGALPMDCTALVMGQPLMGRKPDDAINPDLIPLPVAWCKNWTGNTGKTSKVFHVTMGSAQDFKSEGLRRLAVNAVYWSLDLESRIDPSSCVDIVGEYNPPESGFDYEKLQVKPRKVSEYR
;
A
#
# COMPACT_ATOMS: atom_id res chain seq x y z
N MET A 1 -33.25 -59.69 -4.51
CA MET A 1 -33.38 -60.63 -5.65
C MET A 1 -32.57 -60.13 -6.83
N ILE A 2 -31.75 -60.98 -7.21
CA ILE A 2 -31.10 -61.41 -8.44
C ILE A 2 -29.92 -60.55 -8.94
N LYS A 3 -28.77 -61.14 -8.69
CA LYS A 3 -27.46 -60.98 -9.34
C LYS A 3 -27.54 -61.42 -10.80
N LYS A 4 -26.79 -60.81 -11.70
CA LYS A 4 -26.12 -61.58 -12.76
C LYS A 4 -24.74 -60.94 -13.11
N ARG A 5 -23.70 -61.67 -12.80
CA ARG A 5 -22.37 -61.65 -13.42
C ARG A 5 -22.43 -62.37 -14.75
N ILE A 6 -21.70 -61.93 -15.74
CA ILE A 6 -21.12 -62.80 -16.77
C ILE A 6 -19.69 -62.37 -17.04
N VAL A 7 -18.84 -63.38 -17.18
CA VAL A 7 -17.40 -63.43 -17.26
C VAL A 7 -17.00 -64.11 -18.59
N TRP A 8 -15.79 -63.83 -19.04
CA TRP A 8 -14.93 -64.57 -20.01
C TRP A 8 -15.09 -64.14 -21.49
N LYS A 9 -14.00 -64.10 -22.34
CA LYS A 9 -12.87 -65.00 -22.54
C LYS A 9 -11.71 -64.31 -23.28
N SER A 10 -10.50 -64.82 -23.00
CA SER A 10 -9.22 -64.66 -23.66
C SER A 10 -9.15 -65.34 -25.04
N GLY A 11 -8.28 -64.85 -25.91
CA GLY A 11 -7.81 -65.57 -27.10
C GLY A 11 -6.50 -65.02 -27.59
N ALA A 12 -5.44 -65.78 -27.34
CA ALA A 12 -4.12 -65.61 -27.95
C ALA A 12 -4.10 -66.41 -29.27
N ASP A 13 -3.43 -65.94 -30.27
CA ASP A 13 -2.79 -66.81 -31.24
C ASP A 13 -1.47 -66.27 -31.80
N ARG A 14 -0.58 -67.22 -32.04
CA ARG A 14 0.83 -67.10 -32.42
C ARG A 14 1.04 -67.39 -33.89
N GLY A 15 2.15 -66.90 -34.42
CA GLY A 15 2.86 -67.43 -35.56
C GLY A 15 2.89 -66.48 -36.76
N VAL A 16 3.94 -66.25 -37.48
CA VAL A 16 5.00 -67.15 -37.96
C VAL A 16 6.18 -66.29 -38.41
N LEU A 17 7.40 -66.80 -38.19
CA LEU A 17 8.67 -66.36 -38.75
C LEU A 17 8.72 -66.46 -40.26
N GLU A 18 9.51 -65.62 -40.92
CA GLU A 18 10.59 -65.98 -41.85
C GLU A 18 11.26 -64.70 -42.43
N ARG A 19 12.49 -64.49 -42.17
CA ARG A 19 13.78 -64.71 -42.83
C ARG A 19 14.15 -63.80 -44.01
N MET A 20 15.40 -63.45 -43.93
CA MET A 20 16.40 -63.05 -44.93
C MET A 20 16.55 -61.52 -45.14
N SER A 21 17.70 -60.97 -45.29
CA SER A 21 19.16 -61.31 -45.08
C SER A 21 19.95 -60.04 -45.34
N ASN A 22 21.06 -59.95 -44.61
CA ASN A 22 22.36 -59.35 -44.94
C ASN A 22 22.53 -58.02 -45.71
N LEU A 23 23.33 -57.22 -45.14
CA LEU A 23 24.41 -56.33 -45.54
C LEU A 23 24.27 -54.90 -45.19
N GLY A 24 25.19 -54.40 -44.37
CA GLY A 24 25.47 -53.02 -44.17
C GLY A 24 26.05 -52.74 -42.80
N LYS A 25 27.34 -53.18 -42.62
CA LYS A 25 28.13 -52.64 -41.51
C LYS A 25 28.28 -51.13 -41.70
N LEU A 26 27.77 -50.32 -40.78
CA LEU A 26 28.22 -48.95 -40.59
C LEU A 26 28.25 -48.60 -39.11
N LEU A 27 29.38 -48.14 -38.71
CA LEU A 27 29.92 -47.64 -37.48
C LEU A 27 28.86 -46.87 -36.65
N LEU A 28 28.47 -47.40 -35.50
CA LEU A 28 27.78 -46.66 -34.46
C LEU A 28 28.81 -45.96 -33.58
N ILE A 29 29.06 -44.67 -33.86
CA ILE A 29 29.72 -43.77 -32.92
C ILE A 29 28.66 -43.39 -31.87
N ALA A 30 28.83 -43.92 -30.66
CA ALA A 30 28.04 -43.48 -29.51
C ALA A 30 28.44 -42.06 -29.15
N ILE A 31 27.63 -41.09 -29.56
CA ILE A 31 27.73 -39.72 -29.03
C ILE A 31 26.99 -39.73 -27.69
N CYS A 32 27.75 -39.81 -26.59
CA CYS A 32 27.25 -39.43 -25.28
C CYS A 32 26.91 -37.94 -25.30
N LEU A 33 25.65 -37.59 -25.47
CA LEU A 33 25.13 -36.24 -25.16
C LEU A 33 25.19 -36.07 -23.64
N VAL A 34 26.28 -35.45 -23.17
CA VAL A 34 26.31 -34.84 -21.84
C VAL A 34 25.35 -33.68 -21.88
N VAL A 35 24.14 -33.89 -21.36
CA VAL A 35 23.23 -32.80 -21.05
C VAL A 35 23.83 -32.02 -19.87
N THR A 36 24.70 -31.08 -20.17
CA THR A 36 25.08 -30.04 -19.22
C THR A 36 23.85 -29.18 -19.06
N GLY A 37 23.21 -29.28 -17.88
CA GLY A 37 22.17 -28.36 -17.48
C GLY A 37 22.68 -26.93 -17.58
N GLN A 38 22.26 -26.22 -18.60
CA GLN A 38 22.38 -24.78 -18.59
C GLN A 38 21.46 -24.28 -17.49
N PRO A 39 21.97 -23.44 -16.56
CA PRO A 39 21.04 -22.71 -15.68
C PRO A 39 20.13 -21.89 -16.57
N ASP A 40 18.82 -22.00 -16.37
CA ASP A 40 17.83 -21.12 -16.94
C ASP A 40 18.27 -19.68 -16.65
N LEU A 41 18.92 -19.05 -17.60
CA LEU A 41 19.02 -17.60 -17.70
C LEU A 41 17.61 -17.10 -18.00
N ARG A 42 16.74 -17.08 -16.98
CA ARG A 42 15.63 -16.16 -16.96
C ARG A 42 16.29 -14.80 -17.05
N LEU A 43 16.22 -14.19 -18.21
CA LEU A 43 16.39 -12.75 -18.37
C LEU A 43 15.42 -12.12 -17.37
N GLN A 44 15.93 -11.75 -16.20
CA GLN A 44 15.26 -10.77 -15.36
C GLN A 44 15.18 -9.54 -16.28
N ALA A 45 13.97 -9.21 -16.72
CA ALA A 45 13.74 -7.95 -17.37
C ALA A 45 14.22 -6.91 -16.35
N GLU A 46 15.35 -6.26 -16.64
CA GLU A 46 15.84 -5.17 -15.81
C GLU A 46 14.73 -4.14 -15.78
N ASP A 47 14.22 -3.90 -14.62
CA ASP A 47 13.30 -2.81 -14.31
C ASP A 47 13.92 -1.53 -14.90
N PRO A 48 13.20 -0.71 -15.69
CA PRO A 48 13.80 0.45 -16.33
C PRO A 48 14.49 1.28 -15.26
N GLN A 49 15.83 1.40 -15.38
CA GLN A 49 16.64 2.07 -14.37
C GLN A 49 16.13 3.49 -14.18
N VAL A 50 15.73 3.82 -12.95
CA VAL A 50 15.55 5.22 -12.56
C VAL A 50 16.90 5.88 -12.74
N SER A 51 16.95 6.96 -13.53
CA SER A 51 18.18 7.75 -13.61
C SER A 51 18.52 8.19 -12.18
N ASP A 52 19.80 8.20 -11.83
CA ASP A 52 20.27 8.61 -10.50
C ASP A 52 19.82 10.04 -10.14
N ASP A 53 19.43 10.84 -11.14
CA ASP A 53 18.92 12.20 -11.02
C ASP A 53 17.37 12.28 -10.98
N SER A 54 16.65 11.18 -10.95
CA SER A 54 15.19 11.21 -10.87
C SER A 54 14.72 11.67 -9.50
N LEU A 55 13.77 12.62 -9.47
CA LEU A 55 13.18 13.18 -8.25
C LEU A 55 11.91 12.43 -7.78
N TRP A 56 11.56 11.33 -8.44
CA TRP A 56 10.46 10.42 -8.06
C TRP A 56 10.74 9.00 -8.57
N LEU A 57 10.08 8.02 -7.97
CA LEU A 57 10.09 6.64 -8.46
C LEU A 57 8.90 6.39 -9.38
N THR A 58 9.11 5.55 -10.39
CA THR A 58 8.03 5.04 -11.25
C THR A 58 8.14 3.52 -11.31
N PHE A 59 7.01 2.84 -11.07
CA PHE A 59 6.84 1.41 -11.22
C PHE A 59 5.77 1.17 -12.28
N ARG A 60 6.12 0.49 -13.36
CA ARG A 60 5.18 0.15 -14.42
C ARG A 60 4.37 -1.07 -14.01
N GLY A 61 3.06 -0.97 -14.21
CA GLY A 61 2.15 -2.07 -13.96
C GLY A 61 2.41 -3.25 -14.91
N GLU A 62 2.50 -4.44 -14.35
CA GLU A 62 2.44 -5.68 -15.11
C GLU A 62 0.97 -5.98 -15.50
N ASP A 63 0.67 -7.21 -15.90
CA ASP A 63 -0.72 -7.59 -16.13
C ASP A 63 -1.48 -7.71 -14.80
N GLY A 64 -2.71 -7.25 -14.78
CA GLY A 64 -3.53 -7.30 -13.60
C GLY A 64 -4.79 -6.45 -13.69
N PRO A 65 -5.67 -6.52 -12.69
CA PRO A 65 -6.94 -5.77 -12.69
C PRO A 65 -6.77 -4.25 -12.71
N GLY A 66 -5.61 -3.75 -12.30
CA GLY A 66 -5.28 -2.32 -12.28
C GLY A 66 -4.68 -1.78 -13.57
N LYS A 67 -4.53 -2.63 -14.61
CA LYS A 67 -3.89 -2.23 -15.88
C LYS A 67 -4.54 -1.00 -16.49
N GLY A 68 -3.73 -0.01 -16.84
CA GLY A 68 -4.18 1.26 -17.42
C GLY A 68 -4.66 2.29 -16.39
N ARG A 69 -4.54 2.00 -15.08
CA ARG A 69 -4.77 2.96 -14.00
C ARG A 69 -3.47 3.45 -13.42
N HIS A 70 -3.39 4.75 -13.16
CA HIS A 70 -2.21 5.41 -12.62
C HIS A 70 -2.45 5.90 -11.20
N LEU A 71 -1.62 5.44 -10.25
CA LEU A 71 -1.62 5.82 -8.85
C LEU A 71 -0.46 6.77 -8.56
N VAL A 72 -0.72 7.87 -7.85
CA VAL A 72 0.33 8.76 -7.34
C VAL A 72 0.37 8.68 -5.83
N PHE A 73 1.54 8.33 -5.30
CA PHE A 73 1.85 8.25 -3.89
C PHE A 73 2.65 9.47 -3.46
N ILE A 74 2.35 10.01 -2.29
CA ILE A 74 3.05 11.17 -1.72
C ILE A 74 3.62 10.79 -0.36
N ALA A 75 4.94 10.60 -0.31
CA ALA A 75 5.72 10.29 0.88
C ALA A 75 6.33 11.56 1.47
N ALA A 76 5.75 12.06 2.56
CA ALA A 76 6.14 13.33 3.16
C ALA A 76 5.90 13.32 4.68
N ASP A 77 6.34 12.26 5.35
CA ASP A 77 6.24 12.07 6.79
C ASP A 77 7.64 11.97 7.40
N GLN A 78 7.87 12.60 8.54
CA GLN A 78 9.18 12.64 9.21
C GLN A 78 9.29 11.60 10.33
N GLU A 79 8.21 10.91 10.69
CA GLU A 79 8.12 10.07 11.89
C GLU A 79 7.94 8.60 11.60
N TYR A 80 7.03 8.26 10.66
CA TYR A 80 6.56 6.88 10.44
C TYR A 80 7.10 6.22 9.18
N ARG A 81 8.15 6.78 8.57
CA ARG A 81 8.90 6.19 7.45
C ARG A 81 8.05 6.01 6.18
N SER A 82 7.27 7.03 5.82
CA SER A 82 6.50 7.04 4.56
C SER A 82 7.37 6.75 3.34
N GLU A 83 8.63 7.19 3.37
CA GLU A 83 9.65 7.02 2.34
C GLU A 83 10.04 5.53 2.11
N HIS A 84 9.74 4.65 3.05
CA HIS A 84 9.87 3.20 2.92
C HIS A 84 8.54 2.53 2.62
N ALA A 85 7.47 2.97 3.27
CA ALA A 85 6.14 2.35 3.16
C ALA A 85 5.56 2.49 1.75
N LEU A 86 5.61 3.69 1.17
CA LEU A 86 4.93 3.96 -0.09
C LEU A 86 5.63 3.36 -1.31
N PRO A 87 6.97 3.35 -1.43
CA PRO A 87 7.64 2.59 -2.49
C PRO A 87 7.34 1.09 -2.44
N MET A 88 7.29 0.49 -1.24
CA MET A 88 6.93 -0.91 -1.06
C MET A 88 5.50 -1.19 -1.56
N LEU A 89 4.52 -0.36 -1.16
CA LEU A 89 3.13 -0.49 -1.61
C LEU A 89 3.01 -0.28 -3.13
N ALA A 90 3.72 0.71 -3.68
CA ALA A 90 3.72 0.99 -5.11
C ALA A 90 4.30 -0.19 -5.91
N LYS A 91 5.42 -0.77 -5.46
CA LYS A 91 6.03 -1.94 -6.07
C LYS A 91 5.09 -3.15 -6.04
N MET A 92 4.43 -3.39 -4.90
CA MET A 92 3.46 -4.47 -4.73
C MET A 92 2.25 -4.29 -5.66
N LEU A 93 1.68 -3.08 -5.72
CA LEU A 93 0.52 -2.78 -6.56
C LEU A 93 0.85 -2.85 -8.06
N SER A 94 2.06 -2.45 -8.45
CA SER A 94 2.48 -2.58 -9.85
C SER A 94 2.73 -4.04 -10.23
N LYS A 95 3.45 -4.79 -9.40
CA LYS A 95 3.85 -6.17 -9.68
C LYS A 95 2.68 -7.16 -9.65
N HIS A 96 1.85 -7.10 -8.60
CA HIS A 96 0.81 -8.12 -8.37
C HIS A 96 -0.57 -7.69 -8.89
N HIS A 97 -0.79 -6.40 -9.11
CA HIS A 97 -2.11 -5.87 -9.43
C HIS A 97 -2.16 -5.08 -10.75
N GLY A 98 -1.01 -4.80 -11.39
CA GLY A 98 -0.94 -4.19 -12.71
C GLY A 98 -1.16 -2.67 -12.74
N PHE A 99 -1.08 -1.97 -11.61
CA PHE A 99 -1.18 -0.51 -11.56
C PHE A 99 0.12 0.17 -12.01
N ASP A 100 0.04 1.21 -12.83
CA ASP A 100 1.14 2.17 -12.96
C ASP A 100 1.23 3.01 -11.69
N CYS A 101 2.41 3.10 -11.07
CA CYS A 101 2.60 3.80 -9.81
C CYS A 101 3.73 4.82 -9.90
N THR A 102 3.49 6.04 -9.40
CA THR A 102 4.52 7.06 -9.21
C THR A 102 4.59 7.43 -7.75
N VAL A 103 5.78 7.40 -7.15
CA VAL A 103 6.02 7.80 -5.77
C VAL A 103 6.78 9.12 -5.75
N LEU A 104 6.15 10.15 -5.21
CA LEU A 104 6.69 11.48 -4.99
C LEU A 104 7.15 11.61 -3.54
N PHE A 105 8.20 12.37 -3.31
CA PHE A 105 8.80 12.56 -1.99
C PHE A 105 8.90 14.03 -1.63
N ALA A 106 8.81 14.34 -0.33
CA ALA A 106 9.33 15.61 0.17
C ALA A 106 10.88 15.55 0.13
N VAL A 107 11.49 16.53 -0.55
CA VAL A 107 12.92 16.59 -0.72
C VAL A 107 13.50 17.88 -0.13
N ASN A 108 14.77 17.82 0.29
CA ASN A 108 15.54 18.97 0.77
C ASN A 108 16.09 19.82 -0.41
N ALA A 109 16.95 20.79 -0.09
CA ALA A 109 17.54 21.70 -1.09
C ALA A 109 18.50 20.98 -2.05
N GLU A 110 19.07 19.86 -1.63
CA GLU A 110 19.99 19.00 -2.38
C GLU A 110 19.26 17.92 -3.19
N ASP A 111 17.92 18.01 -3.35
CA ASP A 111 17.09 17.05 -4.05
C ASP A 111 17.08 15.63 -3.45
N GLN A 112 17.44 15.51 -2.17
CA GLN A 112 17.40 14.24 -1.45
C GLN A 112 16.06 14.08 -0.71
N VAL A 113 15.54 12.87 -0.65
CA VAL A 113 14.46 12.49 0.28
C VAL A 113 14.97 12.67 1.69
N ASP A 114 14.36 13.56 2.43
CA ASP A 114 14.85 13.94 3.76
C ASP A 114 13.74 13.86 4.82
N PRO A 115 13.63 12.72 5.51
CA PRO A 115 12.67 12.55 6.59
C PRO A 115 13.10 13.25 7.89
N THR A 116 14.23 13.95 7.88
CA THR A 116 14.71 14.71 9.07
C THR A 116 14.37 16.20 9.00
N GLN A 117 13.66 16.62 7.94
CA GLN A 117 13.26 18.01 7.77
C GLN A 117 12.40 18.49 8.94
N LYS A 118 12.70 19.70 9.44
CA LYS A 118 11.90 20.36 10.47
C LYS A 118 10.50 20.70 9.95
N ILE A 119 9.56 20.87 10.86
CA ILE A 119 8.23 21.41 10.59
C ILE A 119 8.14 22.87 11.05
N ARG A 120 7.13 23.62 10.61
CA ARG A 120 6.96 25.05 10.95
C ARG A 120 6.77 25.34 12.43
N TRP A 121 6.43 24.37 13.25
CA TRP A 121 6.40 24.55 14.70
C TRP A 121 7.78 24.63 15.31
N GLU A 122 8.77 23.99 14.68
CA GLU A 122 10.18 24.00 15.09
C GLU A 122 10.95 25.16 14.45
N ASP A 123 10.62 25.48 13.20
CA ASP A 123 11.24 26.57 12.44
C ASP A 123 10.22 27.17 11.47
N LYS A 124 9.81 28.41 11.72
CA LYS A 124 8.78 29.12 10.95
C LYS A 124 9.16 29.40 9.49
N SER A 125 10.44 29.34 9.14
CA SER A 125 10.95 29.55 7.80
C SER A 125 10.79 28.32 6.89
N VAL A 126 10.54 27.13 7.46
CA VAL A 126 10.46 25.87 6.72
C VAL A 126 9.35 25.88 5.70
N THR A 127 9.72 25.52 4.50
CA THR A 127 8.80 25.21 3.39
C THR A 127 9.31 23.95 2.71
N HIS A 128 8.46 22.93 2.65
CA HIS A 128 8.78 21.68 2.01
C HIS A 128 8.52 21.76 0.49
N ARG A 129 9.14 20.86 -0.24
CA ARG A 129 9.02 20.77 -1.67
C ARG A 129 8.77 19.32 -2.09
N ILE A 130 7.80 19.11 -2.98
CA ILE A 130 7.48 17.80 -3.57
C ILE A 130 7.58 17.94 -5.09
N PRO A 131 8.72 17.58 -5.70
CA PRO A 131 8.87 17.59 -7.15
C PRO A 131 7.87 16.65 -7.82
N GLY A 132 7.35 17.06 -8.99
CA GLY A 132 6.41 16.26 -9.78
C GLY A 132 4.98 16.22 -9.23
N LEU A 133 4.63 17.09 -8.27
CA LEU A 133 3.29 17.09 -7.64
C LEU A 133 2.16 17.29 -8.67
N GLU A 134 2.42 17.97 -9.77
CA GLU A 134 1.49 18.17 -10.90
C GLU A 134 1.04 16.85 -11.56
N LYS A 135 1.72 15.72 -11.30
CA LYS A 135 1.28 14.39 -11.74
C LYS A 135 -0.08 13.99 -11.16
N LEU A 136 -0.50 14.63 -10.06
CA LEU A 136 -1.86 14.51 -9.52
C LEU A 136 -2.94 14.94 -10.52
N ASP A 137 -2.64 15.87 -11.43
CA ASP A 137 -3.61 16.30 -12.43
C ASP A 137 -3.98 15.16 -13.41
N GLN A 138 -3.11 14.16 -13.58
CA GLN A 138 -3.28 13.06 -14.53
C GLN A 138 -3.47 11.67 -13.92
N CYS A 139 -3.36 11.52 -12.59
CA CYS A 139 -3.54 10.22 -11.94
C CYS A 139 -5.02 9.86 -11.76
N ASP A 140 -5.29 8.60 -11.50
CA ASP A 140 -6.63 8.10 -11.14
C ASP A 140 -6.89 8.14 -9.64
N LEU A 141 -5.85 8.01 -8.79
CA LEU A 141 -5.94 7.98 -7.33
C LEU A 141 -4.70 8.60 -6.68
N MET A 142 -4.91 9.38 -5.62
CA MET A 142 -3.86 9.86 -4.71
C MET A 142 -3.78 8.99 -3.46
N ILE A 143 -2.58 8.49 -3.13
CA ILE A 143 -2.26 7.87 -1.84
C ILE A 143 -1.34 8.82 -1.08
N LEU A 144 -1.82 9.32 0.07
CA LEU A 144 -1.14 10.36 0.85
C LEU A 144 -0.66 9.84 2.19
N PHE A 145 0.63 10.02 2.48
CA PHE A 145 1.25 9.80 3.76
C PHE A 145 2.18 10.97 4.08
N SER A 146 1.61 12.03 4.64
CA SER A 146 2.30 13.28 4.99
C SER A 146 2.10 13.62 6.46
N ARG A 147 3.01 14.43 7.02
CA ARG A 147 2.92 14.89 8.40
C ARG A 147 3.36 16.35 8.51
N LEU A 148 2.41 17.24 8.84
CA LEU A 148 2.66 18.64 9.17
C LEU A 148 3.56 19.38 8.15
N ILE A 149 3.49 18.99 6.87
CA ILE A 149 4.28 19.65 5.83
C ILE A 149 3.67 21.00 5.48
N THR A 150 4.54 21.94 5.15
CA THR A 150 4.16 23.23 4.59
C THR A 150 4.68 23.31 3.18
N LEU A 151 3.82 23.60 2.24
CA LEU A 151 4.17 23.72 0.82
C LEU A 151 4.10 25.17 0.38
N GLU A 152 4.76 25.49 -0.72
CA GLU A 152 4.54 26.75 -1.40
C GLU A 152 3.11 26.86 -1.94
N PRO A 153 2.53 28.08 -2.05
CA PRO A 153 1.17 28.25 -2.53
C PRO A 153 0.86 27.53 -3.83
N ARG A 154 1.77 27.57 -4.82
CA ARG A 154 1.62 26.88 -6.11
C ARG A 154 1.48 25.35 -5.98
N GLN A 155 2.11 24.75 -4.98
CA GLN A 155 1.99 23.32 -4.72
C GLN A 155 0.69 22.99 -3.98
N PHE A 156 0.22 23.86 -3.08
CA PHE A 156 -1.09 23.72 -2.49
C PHE A 156 -2.22 23.84 -3.52
N GLU A 157 -2.06 24.68 -4.55
CA GLU A 157 -3.05 24.80 -5.64
C GLU A 157 -3.23 23.48 -6.41
N VAL A 158 -2.20 22.63 -6.49
CA VAL A 158 -2.33 21.29 -7.08
C VAL A 158 -3.25 20.42 -6.23
N PHE A 159 -3.09 20.43 -4.89
CA PHE A 159 -4.01 19.73 -3.99
C PHE A 159 -5.44 20.28 -4.08
N TYR A 160 -5.60 21.59 -4.17
CA TYR A 160 -6.94 22.20 -4.26
C TYR A 160 -7.66 21.76 -5.53
N ARG A 161 -6.98 21.78 -6.68
CA ARG A 161 -7.53 21.23 -7.94
C ARG A 161 -7.87 19.75 -7.82
N TYR A 162 -6.99 18.98 -7.13
CA TYR A 162 -7.25 17.57 -6.90
C TYR A 162 -8.54 17.35 -6.08
N LEU A 163 -8.74 18.08 -5.01
CA LEU A 163 -9.96 18.02 -4.18
C LEU A 163 -11.24 18.39 -4.95
N ASP A 164 -11.11 19.22 -5.97
CA ASP A 164 -12.21 19.64 -6.84
C ASP A 164 -12.43 18.69 -8.04
N SER A 165 -11.51 17.76 -8.27
CA SER A 165 -11.54 16.88 -9.45
C SER A 165 -12.56 15.73 -9.35
N GLY A 166 -12.95 15.32 -8.14
CA GLY A 166 -13.74 14.12 -7.88
C GLY A 166 -12.92 12.82 -7.90
N LYS A 167 -11.59 12.91 -7.97
CA LYS A 167 -10.71 11.74 -7.90
C LYS A 167 -10.54 11.26 -6.47
N PRO A 168 -10.42 9.93 -6.24
CA PRO A 168 -10.42 9.35 -4.91
C PRO A 168 -9.12 9.59 -4.13
N ILE A 169 -9.20 9.43 -2.80
CA ILE A 169 -8.10 9.65 -1.87
C ILE A 169 -7.96 8.45 -0.94
N VAL A 170 -6.73 7.96 -0.77
CA VAL A 170 -6.35 7.04 0.30
C VAL A 170 -5.38 7.76 1.22
N GLY A 171 -5.80 8.05 2.45
CA GLY A 171 -4.98 8.66 3.50
C GLY A 171 -4.39 7.60 4.43
N ILE A 172 -3.10 7.71 4.72
CA ILE A 172 -2.38 6.78 5.60
C ILE A 172 -1.82 7.54 6.79
N ARG A 173 -1.99 7.00 7.98
CA ARG A 173 -1.43 7.42 9.28
C ARG A 173 -1.60 8.93 9.50
N THR A 174 -0.51 9.67 9.41
CA THR A 174 -0.40 11.10 9.70
C THR A 174 -1.04 12.01 8.64
N ALA A 175 -1.57 11.46 7.55
CA ALA A 175 -2.25 12.26 6.54
C ALA A 175 -3.38 13.11 7.12
N ASN A 176 -4.00 12.69 8.23
CA ASN A 176 -5.07 13.44 8.92
C ASN A 176 -4.60 14.66 9.73
N HIS A 177 -3.29 14.90 9.79
CA HIS A 177 -2.65 16.16 10.19
C HIS A 177 -1.47 16.44 9.25
N GLY A 178 -1.67 16.14 7.97
CA GLY A 178 -0.62 16.14 6.95
C GLY A 178 -0.05 17.51 6.62
N PHE A 179 -0.77 18.61 6.88
CA PHE A 179 -0.42 19.92 6.38
C PHE A 179 -0.44 21.02 7.44
N ILE A 180 0.50 21.98 7.31
CA ILE A 180 0.46 23.27 7.96
C ILE A 180 0.30 24.35 6.88
N GLY A 181 -0.65 25.27 7.05
CA GLY A 181 -0.89 26.34 6.07
C GLY A 181 -1.82 25.95 4.92
N PHE A 182 -2.47 24.80 5.02
CA PHE A 182 -3.56 24.43 4.10
C PHE A 182 -4.72 25.41 4.22
N ASP A 183 -5.08 26.09 3.13
CA ASP A 183 -6.11 27.15 3.11
C ASP A 183 -7.14 26.94 1.99
N TYR A 184 -7.53 25.68 1.74
CA TYR A 184 -8.62 25.39 0.84
C TYR A 184 -9.95 25.85 1.46
N LYS A 185 -10.79 26.50 0.62
CA LYS A 185 -12.10 26.99 1.03
C LYS A 185 -13.19 26.34 0.17
N LYS A 186 -14.25 25.90 0.83
CA LYS A 186 -15.47 25.41 0.19
C LYS A 186 -16.64 26.29 0.60
N ALA A 187 -17.33 26.87 -0.38
CA ALA A 187 -18.42 27.82 -0.15
C ALA A 187 -18.04 28.94 0.86
N GLY A 188 -16.80 29.43 0.80
CA GLY A 188 -16.27 30.47 1.69
C GLY A 188 -15.83 29.99 3.08
N LYS A 189 -16.14 28.76 3.48
CA LYS A 189 -15.67 28.16 4.74
C LYS A 189 -14.31 27.52 4.55
N LYS A 190 -13.35 27.80 5.45
CA LYS A 190 -12.07 27.10 5.49
C LYS A 190 -12.29 25.62 5.84
N ILE A 191 -11.64 24.75 5.10
CA ILE A 191 -11.72 23.31 5.26
C ILE A 191 -10.47 22.81 5.99
N ASP A 192 -10.68 21.97 7.01
CA ASP A 192 -9.63 21.17 7.63
C ASP A 192 -9.47 19.85 6.82
N PHE A 193 -8.27 19.59 6.31
CA PHE A 193 -8.04 18.42 5.47
C PHE A 193 -8.28 17.11 6.23
N GLY A 194 -7.80 17.02 7.48
CA GLY A 194 -7.96 15.84 8.31
C GLY A 194 -9.41 15.59 8.72
N GLU A 195 -10.09 16.63 9.17
CA GLU A 195 -11.46 16.51 9.67
C GLU A 195 -12.49 16.44 8.55
N ASP A 196 -12.49 17.44 7.65
CA ASP A 196 -13.54 17.55 6.65
C ASP A 196 -13.34 16.59 5.47
N VAL A 197 -12.08 16.42 4.98
CA VAL A 197 -11.79 15.59 3.82
C VAL A 197 -11.58 14.13 4.21
N LEU A 198 -10.71 13.86 5.18
CA LEU A 198 -10.40 12.49 5.61
C LEU A 198 -11.37 11.93 6.66
N GLY A 199 -12.18 12.76 7.31
CA GLY A 199 -13.20 12.32 8.27
C GLY A 199 -12.72 12.19 9.71
N GLY A 200 -11.53 12.72 10.06
CA GLY A 200 -11.07 12.72 11.45
C GLY A 200 -9.61 13.19 11.59
N ALA A 201 -9.44 14.47 11.98
CA ALA A 201 -8.12 15.01 12.26
C ALA A 201 -7.53 14.42 13.55
N PHE A 202 -6.21 14.26 13.58
CA PHE A 202 -5.49 13.82 14.77
C PHE A 202 -5.72 14.78 15.95
N ARG A 203 -6.07 14.24 17.11
CA ARG A 203 -6.26 14.98 18.36
C ARG A 203 -5.21 14.66 19.41
N SER A 204 -4.96 13.36 19.61
CA SER A 204 -3.96 12.87 20.57
C SER A 204 -3.68 11.39 20.34
N HIS A 205 -2.65 10.88 20.98
CA HIS A 205 -2.43 9.44 21.12
C HIS A 205 -3.48 8.84 22.05
N HIS A 206 -3.95 7.63 21.72
CA HIS A 206 -4.85 6.80 22.54
C HIS A 206 -4.10 5.54 22.95
N GLY A 207 -3.19 5.72 23.90
CA GLY A 207 -2.19 4.78 24.34
C GLY A 207 -0.85 5.48 24.52
N ARG A 208 0.20 4.71 24.74
CA ARG A 208 1.55 5.22 24.97
C ARG A 208 2.33 5.16 23.67
N TRP A 209 2.61 6.32 23.10
CA TRP A 209 3.39 6.47 21.89
C TRP A 209 4.71 5.67 21.96
N GLN A 210 5.03 4.89 20.95
CA GLN A 210 6.18 3.98 20.83
C GLN A 210 6.27 2.86 21.88
N GLN A 211 5.30 2.71 22.75
CA GLN A 211 5.26 1.63 23.74
C GLN A 211 4.10 0.66 23.52
N ASP A 212 2.97 1.17 23.09
CA ASP A 212 1.79 0.39 22.78
C ASP A 212 1.71 0.10 21.27
N SER A 213 1.02 -0.97 20.94
CA SER A 213 0.71 -1.37 19.55
C SER A 213 -0.80 -1.48 19.37
N THR A 214 -1.24 -1.74 18.15
CA THR A 214 -2.66 -1.79 17.79
C THR A 214 -3.01 -3.14 17.19
N ARG A 215 -4.04 -3.80 17.72
CA ARG A 215 -4.75 -4.89 17.07
C ARG A 215 -5.99 -4.36 16.37
N GLY A 216 -6.13 -4.60 15.07
CA GLY A 216 -7.33 -4.24 14.31
C GLY A 216 -8.44 -5.26 14.52
N ILE A 217 -9.65 -4.77 14.80
CA ILE A 217 -10.87 -5.56 14.96
C ILE A 217 -11.84 -5.12 13.87
N ILE A 218 -12.26 -6.02 13.00
CA ILE A 218 -13.24 -5.74 11.97
C ILE A 218 -14.59 -5.37 12.61
N VAL A 219 -15.20 -4.30 12.12
CA VAL A 219 -16.54 -3.87 12.53
C VAL A 219 -17.57 -4.86 11.96
N GLU A 220 -18.23 -5.59 12.83
CA GLU A 220 -19.10 -6.72 12.46
C GLU A 220 -20.25 -6.30 11.53
N GLU A 221 -20.85 -5.14 11.79
CA GLU A 221 -21.95 -4.58 10.98
C GLU A 221 -21.53 -4.28 9.54
N ASN A 222 -20.22 -4.03 9.32
CA ASN A 222 -19.66 -3.66 8.04
C ASN A 222 -18.75 -4.75 7.43
N LYS A 223 -18.73 -5.97 8.01
CA LYS A 223 -17.84 -7.07 7.55
C LYS A 223 -18.01 -7.47 6.08
N SER A 224 -19.16 -7.19 5.50
CA SER A 224 -19.42 -7.45 4.07
C SER A 224 -18.92 -6.32 3.14
N HIS A 225 -18.34 -5.25 3.69
CA HIS A 225 -17.82 -4.16 2.87
C HIS A 225 -16.65 -4.65 2.00
N PRO A 226 -16.59 -4.30 0.70
CA PRO A 226 -15.56 -4.82 -0.22
C PRO A 226 -14.12 -4.65 0.27
N ILE A 227 -13.81 -3.54 0.93
CA ILE A 227 -12.49 -3.27 1.50
C ILE A 227 -12.06 -4.35 2.51
N LEU A 228 -13.00 -5.02 3.19
CA LEU A 228 -12.71 -6.04 4.19
C LEU A 228 -12.60 -7.46 3.64
N SER A 229 -12.76 -7.65 2.32
CA SER A 229 -12.68 -8.96 1.68
C SER A 229 -11.31 -9.62 1.92
N GLY A 230 -11.29 -10.79 2.56
CA GLY A 230 -10.07 -11.52 2.88
C GLY A 230 -9.16 -10.87 3.94
N VAL A 231 -9.55 -9.72 4.50
CA VAL A 231 -8.78 -9.02 5.56
C VAL A 231 -8.92 -9.78 6.87
N LYS A 232 -7.79 -10.06 7.52
CA LYS A 232 -7.70 -10.72 8.84
C LYS A 232 -6.38 -10.35 9.50
N ASP A 233 -6.25 -10.63 10.79
CA ASP A 233 -5.01 -10.52 11.55
C ASP A 233 -4.31 -9.16 11.40
N ILE A 234 -5.09 -8.08 11.47
CA ILE A 234 -4.54 -6.72 11.39
C ILE A 234 -3.81 -6.42 12.71
N TRP A 235 -2.53 -6.14 12.59
CA TRP A 235 -1.72 -5.68 13.71
C TRP A 235 -0.65 -4.71 13.23
N GLY A 236 -0.25 -3.78 14.09
CA GLY A 236 0.85 -2.84 13.79
C GLY A 236 1.46 -2.27 15.05
N THR A 237 2.72 -1.85 14.95
CA THR A 237 3.49 -1.24 16.04
C THR A 237 3.06 0.17 16.39
N SER A 238 2.23 0.79 15.54
CA SER A 238 1.67 2.12 15.80
C SER A 238 0.62 2.06 16.89
N ASP A 239 0.61 3.06 17.75
CA ASP A 239 -0.47 3.29 18.69
C ASP A 239 -1.73 3.80 17.99
N VAL A 240 -2.88 3.67 18.66
CA VAL A 240 -4.17 4.19 18.18
C VAL A 240 -4.19 5.72 18.28
N TYR A 241 -4.73 6.38 17.27
CA TYR A 241 -5.02 7.82 17.32
C TYR A 241 -6.42 8.09 17.83
N ARG A 242 -6.54 9.08 18.69
CA ARG A 242 -7.81 9.72 18.98
C ARG A 242 -8.02 10.79 17.91
N THR A 243 -8.99 10.60 17.06
CA THR A 243 -9.27 11.48 15.91
C THR A 243 -10.57 12.26 16.03
N PHE A 244 -11.43 11.89 16.99
CA PHE A 244 -12.79 12.43 17.10
C PHE A 244 -12.98 13.20 18.39
N ASN A 245 -14.04 14.02 18.41
CA ASN A 245 -14.50 14.70 19.60
C ASN A 245 -14.96 13.68 20.68
N GLU A 246 -15.65 14.11 21.69
CA GLU A 246 -16.02 13.27 22.82
C GLU A 246 -16.61 11.90 22.44
N GLY A 247 -16.14 10.84 23.09
CA GLY A 247 -16.64 9.47 22.93
C GLY A 247 -16.04 8.65 21.77
N GLY A 248 -15.18 9.21 20.93
CA GLY A 248 -14.52 8.46 19.85
C GLY A 248 -15.43 8.01 18.69
N ALA A 249 -16.61 8.64 18.56
CA ALA A 249 -17.53 8.35 17.45
C ALA A 249 -17.09 9.04 16.17
N LEU A 250 -17.18 8.29 15.04
CA LEU A 250 -16.99 8.86 13.70
C LEU A 250 -18.05 9.89 13.35
N PRO A 251 -17.75 10.92 12.52
CA PRO A 251 -18.77 11.70 11.85
C PRO A 251 -19.79 10.80 11.13
N MET A 252 -21.05 11.22 11.08
CA MET A 252 -22.16 10.42 10.53
C MET A 252 -21.99 10.05 9.04
N ASP A 253 -21.16 10.78 8.31
CA ASP A 253 -20.85 10.52 6.90
C ASP A 253 -19.68 9.53 6.70
N CYS A 254 -19.13 9.00 7.80
CA CYS A 254 -18.09 7.99 7.78
C CYS A 254 -18.64 6.61 8.10
N THR A 255 -18.11 5.59 7.41
CA THR A 255 -18.35 4.17 7.68
C THR A 255 -17.12 3.56 8.31
N ALA A 256 -17.19 3.19 9.59
CA ALA A 256 -16.10 2.48 10.29
C ALA A 256 -15.92 1.07 9.71
N LEU A 257 -14.69 0.70 9.44
CA LEU A 257 -14.33 -0.63 8.92
C LEU A 257 -13.52 -1.44 9.92
N VAL A 258 -12.59 -0.79 10.61
CA VAL A 258 -11.71 -1.44 11.59
C VAL A 258 -11.62 -0.56 12.85
N MET A 259 -11.82 -1.21 14.00
CA MET A 259 -11.53 -0.64 15.31
C MET A 259 -10.12 -1.04 15.74
N GLY A 260 -9.35 -0.13 16.30
CA GLY A 260 -8.03 -0.39 16.86
C GLY A 260 -8.09 -0.60 18.37
N GLN A 261 -7.77 -1.82 18.82
CA GLN A 261 -7.61 -2.15 20.23
C GLN A 261 -6.17 -1.90 20.65
N PRO A 262 -5.90 -0.98 21.60
CA PRO A 262 -4.57 -0.80 22.16
C PRO A 262 -4.08 -2.05 22.91
N LEU A 263 -2.83 -2.45 22.68
CA LEU A 263 -2.13 -3.52 23.40
C LEU A 263 -1.06 -2.92 24.30
N MET A 264 -0.79 -3.56 25.44
CA MET A 264 0.22 -3.12 26.41
C MET A 264 1.64 -3.59 26.02
N GLY A 265 2.08 -3.25 24.81
CA GLY A 265 3.40 -3.61 24.28
C GLY A 265 3.44 -3.59 22.76
N ARG A 266 4.55 -4.05 22.19
CA ARG A 266 4.85 -3.94 20.75
C ARG A 266 4.92 -5.30 20.03
N LYS A 267 4.20 -6.30 20.57
CA LYS A 267 4.08 -7.63 19.97
C LYS A 267 2.60 -7.96 19.73
N PRO A 268 2.29 -8.77 18.72
CA PRO A 268 0.90 -9.12 18.41
C PRO A 268 0.20 -9.90 19.53
N ASP A 269 0.95 -10.59 20.40
CA ASP A 269 0.40 -11.40 21.50
C ASP A 269 0.36 -10.63 22.82
N ASP A 270 0.77 -9.36 22.85
CA ASP A 270 0.71 -8.56 24.07
C ASP A 270 -0.75 -8.39 24.54
N ALA A 271 -0.92 -8.25 25.84
CA ALA A 271 -2.22 -8.13 26.45
C ALA A 271 -2.96 -6.87 26.00
N ILE A 272 -4.27 -6.98 25.88
CA ILE A 272 -5.16 -5.84 25.67
C ILE A 272 -5.01 -4.85 26.83
N ASN A 273 -4.92 -3.56 26.52
CA ASN A 273 -5.00 -2.53 27.52
C ASN A 273 -6.45 -2.41 28.04
N PRO A 274 -6.74 -2.80 29.30
CA PRO A 274 -8.11 -2.83 29.81
C PRO A 274 -8.69 -1.43 30.07
N ASP A 275 -7.84 -0.41 30.16
CA ASP A 275 -8.24 0.97 30.45
C ASP A 275 -8.60 1.77 29.19
N LEU A 276 -8.34 1.19 28.02
CA LEU A 276 -8.54 1.86 26.73
C LEU A 276 -9.52 1.10 25.85
N ILE A 277 -10.64 1.73 25.52
CA ILE A 277 -11.62 1.19 24.58
C ILE A 277 -11.06 1.19 23.15
N PRO A 278 -11.49 0.27 22.26
CA PRO A 278 -11.18 0.34 20.86
C PRO A 278 -11.72 1.65 20.22
N LEU A 279 -10.92 2.29 19.37
CA LEU A 279 -11.36 3.44 18.56
C LEU A 279 -11.25 3.11 17.08
N PRO A 280 -12.03 3.79 16.20
CA PRO A 280 -11.91 3.60 14.75
C PRO A 280 -10.49 3.90 14.27
N VAL A 281 -9.90 2.97 13.50
CA VAL A 281 -8.57 3.14 12.89
C VAL A 281 -8.61 3.05 11.37
N ALA A 282 -9.70 2.53 10.78
CA ALA A 282 -9.90 2.57 9.34
C ALA A 282 -11.38 2.83 9.04
N TRP A 283 -11.63 3.70 8.09
CA TRP A 283 -12.98 4.09 7.65
C TRP A 283 -12.99 4.61 6.23
N CYS A 284 -14.17 4.71 5.65
CA CYS A 284 -14.39 5.36 4.37
C CYS A 284 -15.52 6.38 4.44
N LYS A 285 -15.49 7.35 3.54
CA LYS A 285 -16.49 8.39 3.36
C LYS A 285 -16.48 8.91 1.93
N ASN A 286 -17.32 9.88 1.65
CA ASN A 286 -17.27 10.66 0.42
C ASN A 286 -16.83 12.11 0.71
N TRP A 287 -16.10 12.69 -0.24
CA TRP A 287 -15.77 14.11 -0.26
C TRP A 287 -16.35 14.76 -1.51
N THR A 288 -16.99 15.92 -1.37
CA THR A 288 -17.49 16.69 -2.52
C THR A 288 -16.79 18.04 -2.56
N GLY A 289 -16.02 18.32 -3.61
CA GLY A 289 -15.30 19.59 -3.83
C GLY A 289 -16.20 20.74 -4.29
N ASN A 290 -15.61 21.91 -4.59
CA ASN A 290 -16.32 23.09 -5.06
C ASN A 290 -17.01 22.89 -6.41
N THR A 291 -16.50 22.01 -7.26
CA THR A 291 -17.10 21.69 -8.57
C THR A 291 -18.36 20.82 -8.47
N GLY A 292 -18.71 20.36 -7.26
CA GLY A 292 -19.82 19.43 -7.04
C GLY A 292 -19.50 17.97 -7.34
N LYS A 293 -18.28 17.68 -7.81
CA LYS A 293 -17.81 16.30 -8.02
C LYS A 293 -17.48 15.65 -6.69
N THR A 294 -17.87 14.38 -6.56
CA THR A 294 -17.69 13.57 -5.36
C THR A 294 -16.63 12.53 -5.57
N SER A 295 -15.72 12.38 -4.61
CA SER A 295 -14.67 11.37 -4.54
C SER A 295 -14.91 10.40 -3.40
N LYS A 296 -14.52 9.14 -3.59
CA LYS A 296 -14.37 8.16 -2.52
C LYS A 296 -13.12 8.47 -1.71
N VAL A 297 -13.22 8.42 -0.40
CA VAL A 297 -12.11 8.64 0.53
C VAL A 297 -12.01 7.45 1.47
N PHE A 298 -10.83 6.86 1.57
CA PHE A 298 -10.48 5.90 2.60
C PHE A 298 -9.37 6.48 3.47
N HIS A 299 -9.48 6.30 4.77
CA HIS A 299 -8.41 6.67 5.70
C HIS A 299 -8.13 5.55 6.69
N VAL A 300 -6.84 5.34 6.98
CA VAL A 300 -6.36 4.41 8.01
C VAL A 300 -5.32 5.10 8.89
N THR A 301 -5.54 5.11 10.21
CA THR A 301 -4.61 5.71 11.18
C THR A 301 -3.51 4.77 11.64
N MET A 302 -3.53 3.51 11.27
CA MET A 302 -2.38 2.60 11.23
C MET A 302 -1.56 2.85 9.96
N GLY A 303 -0.37 2.30 9.85
CA GLY A 303 0.38 2.36 8.60
C GLY A 303 1.76 3.00 8.71
N SER A 304 2.41 2.97 9.89
CA SER A 304 3.86 3.15 9.90
C SER A 304 4.50 2.10 8.97
N ALA A 305 5.71 2.35 8.50
CA ALA A 305 6.38 1.38 7.63
C ALA A 305 6.46 -0.02 8.27
N GLN A 306 6.64 -0.10 9.60
CA GLN A 306 6.65 -1.37 10.32
C GLN A 306 5.29 -2.09 10.31
N ASP A 307 4.19 -1.34 10.34
CA ASP A 307 2.83 -1.90 10.35
C ASP A 307 2.52 -2.67 9.07
N PHE A 308 3.09 -2.25 7.93
CA PHE A 308 2.91 -2.93 6.65
C PHE A 308 3.60 -4.30 6.56
N LYS A 309 4.33 -4.75 7.59
CA LYS A 309 4.71 -6.16 7.74
C LYS A 309 3.49 -7.06 7.97
N SER A 310 2.38 -6.52 8.50
CA SER A 310 1.10 -7.22 8.63
C SER A 310 0.45 -7.42 7.25
N GLU A 311 0.18 -8.68 6.89
CA GLU A 311 -0.54 -9.00 5.64
C GLU A 311 -1.94 -8.38 5.66
N GLY A 312 -2.64 -8.46 6.79
CA GLY A 312 -4.00 -7.91 6.91
C GLY A 312 -4.05 -6.41 6.62
N LEU A 313 -3.03 -5.64 7.05
CA LEU A 313 -2.97 -4.21 6.74
C LEU A 313 -2.65 -3.95 5.27
N ARG A 314 -1.75 -4.73 4.66
CA ARG A 314 -1.49 -4.61 3.22
C ARG A 314 -2.73 -4.93 2.40
N ARG A 315 -3.44 -6.00 2.73
CA ARG A 315 -4.70 -6.40 2.07
C ARG A 315 -5.77 -5.32 2.21
N LEU A 316 -5.92 -4.74 3.40
CA LEU A 316 -6.82 -3.62 3.64
C LEU A 316 -6.48 -2.44 2.71
N ALA A 317 -5.20 -2.07 2.60
CA ALA A 317 -4.74 -0.97 1.73
C ALA A 317 -4.98 -1.27 0.24
N VAL A 318 -4.68 -2.49 -0.23
CA VAL A 318 -4.93 -2.93 -1.61
C VAL A 318 -6.42 -2.87 -1.93
N ASN A 319 -7.26 -3.44 -1.07
CA ASN A 319 -8.70 -3.42 -1.28
C ASN A 319 -9.27 -2.00 -1.27
N ALA A 320 -8.70 -1.10 -0.44
CA ALA A 320 -9.08 0.31 -0.44
C ALA A 320 -8.75 1.00 -1.77
N VAL A 321 -7.62 0.67 -2.40
CA VAL A 321 -7.28 1.15 -3.75
C VAL A 321 -8.32 0.68 -4.77
N TYR A 322 -8.66 -0.61 -4.78
CA TYR A 322 -9.69 -1.15 -5.69
C TYR A 322 -11.06 -0.49 -5.48
N TRP A 323 -11.50 -0.42 -4.23
CA TRP A 323 -12.77 0.23 -3.88
C TRP A 323 -12.80 1.69 -4.32
N SER A 324 -11.72 2.41 -4.08
CA SER A 324 -11.61 3.84 -4.44
C SER A 324 -11.72 4.08 -5.94
N LEU A 325 -11.31 3.11 -6.76
CA LEU A 325 -11.30 3.19 -8.23
C LEU A 325 -12.53 2.55 -8.89
N ASP A 326 -13.57 2.22 -8.14
CA ASP A 326 -14.77 1.50 -8.63
C ASP A 326 -14.45 0.12 -9.23
N LEU A 327 -13.43 -0.56 -8.65
CA LEU A 327 -12.98 -1.90 -9.04
C LEU A 327 -13.37 -2.97 -8.01
N GLU A 328 -14.42 -2.77 -7.22
CA GLU A 328 -14.86 -3.69 -6.15
C GLU A 328 -15.10 -5.11 -6.68
N SER A 329 -15.64 -5.25 -7.89
CA SER A 329 -15.88 -6.55 -8.53
C SER A 329 -14.59 -7.30 -8.87
N ARG A 330 -13.43 -6.65 -8.80
CA ARG A 330 -12.11 -7.22 -9.03
C ARG A 330 -11.36 -7.58 -7.75
N ILE A 331 -11.95 -7.30 -6.58
CA ILE A 331 -11.34 -7.68 -5.30
C ILE A 331 -11.44 -9.19 -5.14
N ASP A 332 -10.28 -9.85 -5.13
CA ASP A 332 -10.15 -11.26 -4.82
C ASP A 332 -9.52 -11.41 -3.42
N PRO A 333 -10.20 -12.07 -2.47
CA PRO A 333 -9.69 -12.27 -1.12
C PRO A 333 -8.39 -13.10 -1.08
N SER A 334 -8.07 -13.81 -2.14
CA SER A 334 -6.84 -14.60 -2.29
C SER A 334 -5.75 -13.90 -3.10
N SER A 335 -5.99 -12.68 -3.61
CA SER A 335 -5.00 -11.94 -4.39
C SER A 335 -3.69 -11.76 -3.62
N CYS A 336 -2.56 -11.78 -4.34
CA CYS A 336 -1.25 -11.64 -3.74
C CYS A 336 -1.05 -10.23 -3.17
N VAL A 337 -0.67 -10.15 -1.90
CA VAL A 337 -0.25 -8.91 -1.21
C VAL A 337 1.13 -9.08 -0.59
N ASP A 338 1.95 -9.96 -1.15
CA ASP A 338 3.30 -10.19 -0.70
C ASP A 338 4.21 -8.99 -1.01
N ILE A 339 5.12 -8.73 -0.09
CA ILE A 339 6.12 -7.69 -0.27
C ILE A 339 7.08 -8.11 -1.39
N VAL A 340 7.35 -7.22 -2.33
CA VAL A 340 8.26 -7.47 -3.44
C VAL A 340 9.67 -7.01 -3.07
N GLY A 341 10.59 -7.96 -2.95
CA GLY A 341 11.97 -7.71 -2.56
C GLY A 341 12.16 -7.57 -1.05
N GLU A 342 13.29 -7.02 -0.65
CA GLU A 342 13.64 -6.83 0.75
C GLU A 342 12.89 -5.63 1.35
N TYR A 343 12.39 -5.78 2.58
CA TYR A 343 11.67 -4.73 3.29
C TYR A 343 12.00 -4.70 4.77
N ASN A 344 12.99 -3.88 5.12
CA ASN A 344 13.46 -3.69 6.50
C ASN A 344 13.50 -2.21 6.85
N PRO A 345 12.33 -1.54 6.95
CA PRO A 345 12.29 -0.12 7.28
C PRO A 345 12.79 0.12 8.71
N PRO A 346 13.45 1.26 8.98
CA PRO A 346 13.75 1.69 10.34
C PRO A 346 12.47 1.83 11.18
N GLU A 347 12.63 1.78 12.50
CA GLU A 347 11.56 2.08 13.44
C GLU A 347 11.06 3.53 13.29
N SER A 348 9.83 3.76 13.73
CA SER A 348 9.24 5.09 13.80
C SER A 348 9.89 5.94 14.88
N GLY A 349 9.87 7.27 14.72
CA GLY A 349 10.33 8.21 15.73
C GLY A 349 11.29 9.27 15.20
N PHE A 350 11.79 10.11 16.10
CA PHE A 350 12.59 11.31 15.81
C PHE A 350 14.04 11.21 16.25
N ASP A 351 14.45 10.10 16.87
CA ASP A 351 15.86 9.86 17.20
C ASP A 351 16.60 9.35 15.94
N TYR A 352 16.74 10.25 14.97
CA TYR A 352 17.24 9.93 13.63
C TYR A 352 18.65 9.33 13.64
N GLU A 353 19.53 9.78 14.55
CA GLU A 353 20.87 9.23 14.69
C GLU A 353 20.83 7.76 15.12
N LYS A 354 20.12 7.46 16.20
CA LYS A 354 19.93 6.10 16.69
C LYS A 354 19.24 5.20 15.65
N LEU A 355 18.25 5.75 14.93
CA LEU A 355 17.49 5.04 13.90
C LEU A 355 18.24 4.96 12.57
N GLN A 356 19.41 5.58 12.45
CA GLN A 356 20.21 5.67 11.22
C GLN A 356 19.43 6.26 10.04
N VAL A 357 18.53 7.19 10.33
CA VAL A 357 17.72 7.90 9.36
C VAL A 357 18.43 9.17 8.93
N LYS A 358 18.60 9.35 7.64
CA LYS A 358 19.32 10.50 7.05
C LYS A 358 18.80 10.77 5.64
N PRO A 359 19.07 11.95 5.07
CA PRO A 359 18.78 12.23 3.66
C PRO A 359 19.44 11.20 2.74
N ARG A 360 18.72 10.80 1.67
CA ARG A 360 19.17 9.85 0.67
C ARG A 360 18.63 10.24 -0.72
N LYS A 361 19.31 9.76 -1.77
CA LYS A 361 18.79 9.89 -3.13
C LYS A 361 17.47 9.13 -3.28
N VAL A 362 16.60 9.62 -4.17
CA VAL A 362 15.35 8.95 -4.49
C VAL A 362 15.57 7.50 -4.96
N SER A 363 16.62 7.27 -5.76
CA SER A 363 16.97 5.95 -6.29
C SER A 363 17.24 4.90 -5.20
N GLU A 364 17.65 5.29 -4.01
CA GLU A 364 17.93 4.39 -2.88
C GLU A 364 16.66 3.81 -2.22
N TYR A 365 15.49 4.34 -2.54
CA TYR A 365 14.20 3.86 -2.04
C TYR A 365 13.44 2.93 -3.03
N ARG A 366 14.11 2.55 -4.12
CA ARG A 366 13.54 1.67 -5.14
C ARG A 366 13.42 0.20 -4.70
#